data_5a71ebb87ba49ef8c32f3c2c40061272
#
_entry.id   5a71ebb87ba49ef8c32f3c2c40061272
#
_cell.length_a   1.000
_cell.length_b   1.000
_cell.length_c   1.000
_cell.angle_alpha   90.00
_cell.angle_beta   90.00
_cell.angle_gamma   90.00
#
_symmetry.space_group_name_H-M   'P 1'
#
loop_
_entity.id
_entity.type
_entity.pdbx_description
1 polymer ?
#
loop_
_entity_poly.entity_id
_entity_poly.type
_entity_poly.pdbx_seq_one_letter_code
_entity_poly.pdbx_strand_id
1 'polypeptide(L)'
;MPKASSLAARAAKLRRELQRHIFNYFVLSAPVISDAEYDALYRELQAIEAEHPELITLDSPTQKVGGAVSDKFAKVRHPAALLSLANAFSADDVRAWFGRITKLDERVRTAKLVVEPKIDGLTVVLHYEDGLFVKGATRGDGEIGEDITPNLRTVRPLPLRIPVDGKATAPRRLVVRGEAVIFIEDFERLNAELAAAGGRTFVNPRNTASGALRQLDPKLTAARPISLLCYAILDAEGLKLISQWDVLQTLAALGFPVAKDVARKFGSLEEAIAYCESWAEKRDTLHYEVDGMVIKIDDLRLADELGFVGKDPRGAIAFKFPAHEVITVLNEIGVNVGRTGVLTPYAILEPVEVGGVTVRQATLHNFDYIAEKDIRIGDRVLLKRAGDVIPYVIGPAAETRTGKERKYKPPQKCPTCGDAVERAEGEVAYYCINAACPDQLIRNLEHFVGKGAIDIEGFGIRIAEQAVAAGLVKDVADVFSLTSERLLTLEGFAEKKAA
;
A
#
# COMPACT_ATOMS: atom_id res chain seq x y z
N MET A 1 -26.96 -43.77 -11.34
CA MET A 1 -26.69 -42.99 -10.10
C MET A 1 -25.36 -43.31 -9.40
N PRO A 2 -24.66 -44.48 -9.56
CA PRO A 2 -23.35 -44.68 -8.90
C PRO A 2 -22.20 -43.83 -9.51
N LYS A 3 -22.27 -43.44 -10.77
CA LYS A 3 -21.19 -42.65 -11.43
C LYS A 3 -21.09 -41.19 -10.96
N ALA A 4 -22.19 -40.51 -10.67
CA ALA A 4 -22.17 -39.12 -10.20
C ALA A 4 -21.57 -38.95 -8.79
N SER A 5 -21.84 -39.91 -7.87
CA SER A 5 -21.24 -39.96 -6.54
C SER A 5 -19.72 -40.16 -6.58
N SER A 6 -19.19 -40.92 -7.56
CA SER A 6 -17.75 -41.13 -7.71
C SER A 6 -17.02 -39.88 -8.29
N LEU A 7 -17.66 -39.14 -9.22
CA LEU A 7 -17.13 -37.90 -9.79
C LEU A 7 -17.10 -36.78 -8.76
N ALA A 8 -18.15 -36.60 -7.96
CA ALA A 8 -18.17 -35.62 -6.87
C ALA A 8 -17.06 -35.91 -5.85
N ALA A 9 -16.85 -37.17 -5.47
CA ALA A 9 -15.75 -37.57 -4.59
C ALA A 9 -14.37 -37.29 -5.22
N ARG A 10 -14.21 -37.55 -6.53
CA ARG A 10 -12.96 -37.23 -7.25
C ARG A 10 -12.68 -35.76 -7.33
N ALA A 11 -13.67 -34.91 -7.67
CA ALA A 11 -13.55 -33.47 -7.67
C ALA A 11 -13.16 -32.93 -6.30
N ALA A 12 -13.82 -33.41 -5.23
CA ALA A 12 -13.50 -33.02 -3.86
C ALA A 12 -12.08 -33.45 -3.44
N LYS A 13 -11.58 -34.59 -3.92
CA LYS A 13 -10.21 -35.03 -3.67
C LYS A 13 -9.21 -34.13 -4.41
N LEU A 14 -9.43 -33.87 -5.70
CA LEU A 14 -8.57 -32.99 -6.50
C LEU A 14 -8.47 -31.57 -5.92
N ARG A 15 -9.58 -30.99 -5.47
CA ARG A 15 -9.56 -29.67 -4.79
C ARG A 15 -8.65 -29.65 -3.60
N ARG A 16 -8.74 -30.63 -2.72
CA ARG A 16 -7.87 -30.72 -1.53
C ARG A 16 -6.40 -30.93 -1.90
N GLU A 17 -6.12 -31.79 -2.87
CA GLU A 17 -4.75 -32.04 -3.33
C GLU A 17 -4.13 -30.77 -3.93
N LEU A 18 -4.82 -30.08 -4.82
CA LEU A 18 -4.37 -28.86 -5.46
C LEU A 18 -4.16 -27.74 -4.43
N GLN A 19 -5.07 -27.54 -3.48
CA GLN A 19 -4.91 -26.55 -2.39
C GLN A 19 -3.67 -26.84 -1.54
N ARG A 20 -3.42 -28.13 -1.23
CA ARG A 20 -2.22 -28.55 -0.49
C ARG A 20 -0.94 -28.30 -1.29
N HIS A 21 -0.95 -28.55 -2.61
CA HIS A 21 0.22 -28.25 -3.45
C HIS A 21 0.49 -26.75 -3.58
N ILE A 22 -0.56 -25.94 -3.71
CA ILE A 22 -0.45 -24.46 -3.63
C ILE A 22 0.19 -24.02 -2.30
N PHE A 23 -0.28 -24.57 -1.19
CA PHE A 23 0.27 -24.28 0.13
C PHE A 23 1.74 -24.68 0.25
N ASN A 24 2.10 -25.90 -0.18
CA ASN A 24 3.49 -26.36 -0.16
C ASN A 24 4.39 -25.47 -1.02
N TYR A 25 3.92 -25.03 -2.18
CA TYR A 25 4.71 -24.19 -3.10
C TYR A 25 4.86 -22.76 -2.59
N PHE A 26 3.74 -22.07 -2.32
CA PHE A 26 3.76 -20.62 -2.03
C PHE A 26 3.97 -20.27 -0.56
N VAL A 27 3.65 -21.17 0.38
CA VAL A 27 3.71 -20.89 1.82
C VAL A 27 4.88 -21.59 2.49
N LEU A 28 5.15 -22.84 2.12
CA LEU A 28 6.25 -23.62 2.70
C LEU A 28 7.53 -23.59 1.88
N SER A 29 7.50 -23.09 0.63
CA SER A 29 8.63 -23.16 -0.31
C SER A 29 9.23 -24.59 -0.45
N ALA A 30 8.35 -25.59 -0.33
CA ALA A 30 8.70 -27.00 -0.33
C ALA A 30 7.76 -27.80 -1.27
N PRO A 31 7.85 -27.58 -2.60
CA PRO A 31 7.02 -28.31 -3.57
C PRO A 31 7.31 -29.81 -3.51
N VAL A 32 6.25 -30.62 -3.55
CA VAL A 32 6.34 -32.09 -3.49
C VAL A 32 5.94 -32.78 -4.80
N ILE A 33 5.51 -31.99 -5.80
CA ILE A 33 5.25 -32.41 -7.17
C ILE A 33 5.84 -31.39 -8.14
N SER A 34 6.04 -31.79 -9.39
CA SER A 34 6.44 -30.90 -10.48
C SER A 34 5.27 -30.04 -10.97
N ASP A 35 5.58 -28.92 -11.64
CA ASP A 35 4.57 -28.06 -12.28
C ASP A 35 3.72 -28.83 -13.28
N ALA A 36 4.31 -29.77 -14.04
CA ALA A 36 3.60 -30.60 -15.01
C ALA A 36 2.57 -31.53 -14.34
N GLU A 37 2.91 -32.11 -13.18
CA GLU A 37 1.99 -32.93 -12.39
C GLU A 37 0.86 -32.07 -11.79
N TYR A 38 1.18 -30.89 -11.29
CA TYR A 38 0.18 -29.93 -10.80
C TYR A 38 -0.80 -29.55 -11.92
N ASP A 39 -0.30 -29.20 -13.10
CA ASP A 39 -1.12 -28.85 -14.28
C ASP A 39 -2.01 -29.99 -14.75
N ALA A 40 -1.55 -31.24 -14.62
CA ALA A 40 -2.37 -32.40 -14.95
C ALA A 40 -3.56 -32.54 -14.00
N LEU A 41 -3.34 -32.42 -12.69
CA LEU A 41 -4.40 -32.44 -11.69
C LEU A 41 -5.38 -31.28 -11.85
N TYR A 42 -4.86 -30.09 -12.17
CA TYR A 42 -5.68 -28.90 -12.40
C TYR A 42 -6.58 -29.04 -13.62
N ARG A 43 -6.03 -29.54 -14.75
CA ARG A 43 -6.81 -29.81 -15.96
C ARG A 43 -7.87 -30.86 -15.74
N GLU A 44 -7.58 -31.93 -14.97
CA GLU A 44 -8.57 -32.95 -14.61
C GLU A 44 -9.75 -32.34 -13.85
N LEU A 45 -9.46 -31.52 -12.82
CA LEU A 45 -10.52 -30.83 -12.08
C LEU A 45 -11.32 -29.89 -12.98
N GLN A 46 -10.66 -29.10 -13.82
CA GLN A 46 -11.30 -28.19 -14.76
C GLN A 46 -12.23 -28.91 -15.73
N ALA A 47 -11.82 -30.08 -16.26
CA ALA A 47 -12.66 -30.89 -17.15
C ALA A 47 -13.91 -31.41 -16.43
N ILE A 48 -13.76 -31.93 -15.19
CA ILE A 48 -14.90 -32.38 -14.37
C ILE A 48 -15.87 -31.25 -14.12
N GLU A 49 -15.38 -30.06 -13.73
CA GLU A 49 -16.22 -28.90 -13.41
C GLU A 49 -16.86 -28.27 -14.68
N ALA A 50 -16.24 -28.38 -15.82
CA ALA A 50 -16.81 -27.94 -17.10
C ALA A 50 -17.98 -28.84 -17.56
N GLU A 51 -17.85 -30.17 -17.38
CA GLU A 51 -18.91 -31.16 -17.71
C GLU A 51 -20.01 -31.19 -16.63
N HIS A 52 -19.68 -30.82 -15.39
CA HIS A 52 -20.53 -30.87 -14.20
C HIS A 52 -20.49 -29.56 -13.41
N PRO A 53 -21.10 -28.46 -13.92
CA PRO A 53 -21.06 -27.15 -13.23
C PRO A 53 -21.65 -27.18 -11.81
N GLU A 54 -22.53 -28.11 -11.51
CA GLU A 54 -23.11 -28.34 -10.17
C GLU A 54 -22.07 -28.81 -9.13
N LEU A 55 -20.92 -29.30 -9.57
CA LEU A 55 -19.81 -29.70 -8.70
C LEU A 55 -18.84 -28.54 -8.38
N ILE A 56 -18.99 -27.39 -9.01
CA ILE A 56 -18.17 -26.22 -8.73
C ILE A 56 -18.49 -25.74 -7.31
N THR A 57 -17.45 -25.55 -6.51
CA THR A 57 -17.56 -25.01 -5.14
C THR A 57 -16.77 -23.72 -5.00
N LEU A 58 -17.14 -22.89 -4.03
CA LEU A 58 -16.50 -21.60 -3.77
C LEU A 58 -14.99 -21.72 -3.45
N ASP A 59 -14.55 -22.87 -2.98
CA ASP A 59 -13.16 -23.18 -2.64
C ASP A 59 -12.40 -23.89 -3.76
N SER A 60 -12.99 -24.07 -4.96
CA SER A 60 -12.27 -24.70 -6.07
C SER A 60 -11.11 -23.84 -6.55
N PRO A 61 -9.89 -24.39 -6.72
CA PRO A 61 -8.77 -23.72 -7.35
C PRO A 61 -9.07 -23.17 -8.75
N THR A 62 -10.02 -23.75 -9.48
CA THR A 62 -10.46 -23.30 -10.80
C THR A 62 -11.17 -21.95 -10.75
N GLN A 63 -11.75 -21.59 -9.59
CA GLN A 63 -12.39 -20.30 -9.37
C GLN A 63 -11.38 -19.14 -9.13
N LYS A 64 -10.07 -19.44 -9.09
CA LYS A 64 -9.01 -18.43 -9.04
C LYS A 64 -8.78 -17.72 -10.38
N VAL A 65 -9.50 -18.06 -11.42
CA VAL A 65 -9.40 -17.48 -12.77
C VAL A 65 -10.52 -16.46 -13.00
N GLY A 66 -10.47 -15.34 -12.29
CA GLY A 66 -11.28 -14.14 -12.54
C GLY A 66 -12.81 -14.33 -12.58
N GLY A 67 -13.51 -13.48 -11.82
CA GLY A 67 -14.97 -13.39 -11.82
C GLY A 67 -15.53 -12.47 -12.93
N ALA A 68 -16.82 -12.14 -12.84
CA ALA A 68 -17.46 -11.15 -13.71
C ALA A 68 -16.88 -9.74 -13.45
N VAL A 69 -16.83 -8.93 -14.50
CA VAL A 69 -16.45 -7.52 -14.40
C VAL A 69 -17.51 -6.78 -13.57
N SER A 70 -17.07 -5.96 -12.61
CA SER A 70 -17.94 -5.13 -11.77
C SER A 70 -17.89 -3.67 -12.22
N ASP A 71 -18.99 -2.95 -12.06
CA ASP A 71 -19.03 -1.51 -12.35
C ASP A 71 -18.52 -0.66 -11.17
N LYS A 72 -18.64 -1.17 -9.94
CA LYS A 72 -18.24 -0.49 -8.69
C LYS A 72 -17.81 -1.50 -7.63
N PHE A 73 -16.96 -1.05 -6.69
CA PHE A 73 -16.67 -1.79 -5.48
C PHE A 73 -17.73 -1.48 -4.41
N ALA A 74 -18.38 -2.53 -3.89
CA ALA A 74 -19.27 -2.39 -2.74
C ALA A 74 -18.46 -1.99 -1.49
N LYS A 75 -19.12 -1.32 -0.53
CA LYS A 75 -18.50 -0.96 0.74
C LYS A 75 -18.67 -2.08 1.76
N VAL A 76 -17.62 -2.35 2.53
CA VAL A 76 -17.60 -3.37 3.60
C VAL A 76 -17.18 -2.71 4.90
N ARG A 77 -18.02 -2.80 5.93
CA ARG A 77 -17.66 -2.39 7.30
C ARG A 77 -16.81 -3.47 7.95
N HIS A 78 -15.72 -3.07 8.57
CA HIS A 78 -14.83 -3.97 9.32
C HIS A 78 -15.43 -4.31 10.70
N PRO A 79 -15.17 -5.53 11.25
CA PRO A 79 -15.66 -5.91 12.59
C PRO A 79 -14.94 -5.15 13.70
N ALA A 80 -13.73 -4.65 13.44
CA ALA A 80 -12.95 -3.81 14.34
C ALA A 80 -12.24 -2.72 13.53
N ALA A 81 -11.96 -1.58 14.15
CA ALA A 81 -11.23 -0.50 13.50
C ALA A 81 -9.81 -0.94 13.11
N LEU A 82 -9.42 -0.69 11.87
CA LEU A 82 -8.09 -0.97 11.36
C LEU A 82 -7.15 0.20 11.66
N LEU A 83 -6.61 0.19 12.85
CA LEU A 83 -5.81 1.26 13.41
C LEU A 83 -4.47 1.44 12.68
N SER A 84 -3.93 2.65 12.73
CA SER A 84 -2.55 2.98 12.36
C SER A 84 -1.58 2.53 13.46
N LEU A 85 -0.30 2.79 13.29
CA LEU A 85 0.71 2.57 14.33
C LEU A 85 1.47 3.88 14.56
N ALA A 86 1.72 4.21 15.82
CA ALA A 86 2.67 5.26 16.15
C ALA A 86 4.07 4.87 15.65
N ASN A 87 4.85 5.86 15.19
CA ASN A 87 6.20 5.64 14.68
C ASN A 87 7.26 5.97 15.72
N ALA A 88 8.32 5.18 15.72
CA ALA A 88 9.60 5.44 16.39
C ALA A 88 10.70 5.44 15.32
N PHE A 89 11.62 6.38 15.38
CA PHE A 89 12.73 6.54 14.42
C PHE A 89 14.09 6.24 15.06
N SER A 90 14.09 5.98 16.37
CA SER A 90 15.27 5.66 17.16
C SER A 90 14.96 4.70 18.29
N ALA A 91 15.99 4.08 18.84
CA ALA A 91 15.88 3.26 20.05
C ALA A 91 15.30 4.05 21.22
N ASP A 92 15.66 5.33 21.35
CA ASP A 92 15.16 6.19 22.42
C ASP A 92 13.67 6.50 22.31
N ASP A 93 13.14 6.62 21.09
CA ASP A 93 11.69 6.75 20.86
C ASP A 93 10.94 5.49 21.35
N VAL A 94 11.52 4.30 21.09
CA VAL A 94 10.95 3.02 21.56
C VAL A 94 11.01 2.93 23.08
N ARG A 95 12.12 3.31 23.71
CA ARG A 95 12.26 3.38 25.18
C ARG A 95 11.27 4.37 25.78
N ALA A 96 11.10 5.54 25.15
CA ALA A 96 10.11 6.54 25.57
C ALA A 96 8.68 6.03 25.46
N TRP A 97 8.34 5.33 24.37
CA TRP A 97 7.04 4.66 24.23
C TRP A 97 6.83 3.62 25.33
N PHE A 98 7.77 2.73 25.55
CA PHE A 98 7.68 1.67 26.54
C PHE A 98 7.55 2.25 27.95
N GLY A 99 8.31 3.31 28.28
CA GLY A 99 8.21 4.03 29.54
C GLY A 99 6.84 4.69 29.76
N ARG A 100 6.21 5.22 28.70
CA ARG A 100 4.84 5.75 28.78
C ARG A 100 3.82 4.69 29.11
N ILE A 101 3.84 3.55 28.42
CA ILE A 101 2.86 2.46 28.63
C ILE A 101 3.10 1.72 29.95
N THR A 102 4.36 1.63 30.42
CA THR A 102 4.68 1.10 31.76
C THR A 102 4.09 1.97 32.87
N LYS A 103 4.02 3.29 32.69
CA LYS A 103 3.35 4.19 33.67
C LYS A 103 1.84 4.00 33.71
N LEU A 104 1.23 3.51 32.64
CA LEU A 104 -0.20 3.19 32.57
C LEU A 104 -0.51 1.85 33.24
N ASP A 105 0.37 0.86 33.04
CA ASP A 105 0.22 -0.47 33.61
C ASP A 105 1.59 -1.09 33.87
N GLU A 106 1.89 -1.36 35.14
CA GLU A 106 3.19 -1.93 35.55
C GLU A 106 3.44 -3.36 35.02
N ARG A 107 2.40 -4.08 34.64
CA ARG A 107 2.54 -5.42 34.01
C ARG A 107 3.37 -5.35 32.72
N VAL A 108 3.38 -4.22 32.04
CA VAL A 108 4.18 -3.98 30.84
C VAL A 108 5.66 -4.21 31.08
N ARG A 109 6.17 -3.90 32.28
CA ARG A 109 7.59 -4.01 32.62
C ARG A 109 8.16 -5.42 32.41
N THR A 110 7.35 -6.43 32.63
CA THR A 110 7.71 -7.85 32.50
C THR A 110 7.01 -8.54 31.33
N ALA A 111 6.27 -7.79 30.52
CA ALA A 111 5.57 -8.32 29.35
C ALA A 111 6.57 -8.79 28.29
N LYS A 112 6.28 -9.92 27.67
CA LYS A 112 7.00 -10.36 26.48
C LYS A 112 6.62 -9.50 25.29
N LEU A 113 7.52 -9.37 24.34
CA LEU A 113 7.37 -8.59 23.13
C LEU A 113 7.45 -9.50 21.91
N VAL A 114 6.68 -9.21 20.89
CA VAL A 114 6.80 -9.82 19.57
C VAL A 114 7.21 -8.73 18.59
N VAL A 115 8.26 -9.03 17.80
CA VAL A 115 8.73 -8.16 16.73
C VAL A 115 8.40 -8.83 15.41
N GLU A 116 7.74 -8.09 14.53
CA GLU A 116 7.30 -8.53 13.21
C GLU A 116 7.79 -7.56 12.14
N PRO A 117 7.98 -7.98 10.87
CA PRO A 117 8.29 -7.04 9.79
C PRO A 117 7.11 -6.12 9.55
N LYS A 118 7.38 -4.83 9.34
CA LYS A 118 6.40 -3.87 8.85
C LYS A 118 6.34 -3.96 7.34
N ILE A 119 5.50 -4.86 6.87
CA ILE A 119 5.35 -5.17 5.45
C ILE A 119 4.79 -3.96 4.71
N ASP A 120 5.39 -3.60 3.59
CA ASP A 120 4.96 -2.48 2.74
C ASP A 120 4.13 -2.97 1.54
N GLY A 121 2.81 -2.96 1.69
CA GLY A 121 1.85 -3.45 0.70
C GLY A 121 0.49 -2.77 0.80
N LEU A 122 -0.54 -3.47 0.36
CA LEU A 122 -1.94 -3.08 0.54
C LEU A 122 -2.57 -3.91 1.67
N THR A 123 -3.01 -3.25 2.73
CA THR A 123 -3.75 -3.94 3.80
C THR A 123 -5.06 -4.53 3.27
N VAL A 124 -5.27 -5.81 3.54
CA VAL A 124 -6.49 -6.55 3.21
C VAL A 124 -7.08 -7.23 4.44
N VAL A 125 -8.40 -7.34 4.46
CA VAL A 125 -9.18 -8.03 5.50
C VAL A 125 -9.91 -9.19 4.85
N LEU A 126 -9.73 -10.38 5.40
CA LEU A 126 -10.20 -11.64 4.86
C LEU A 126 -11.22 -12.26 5.82
N HIS A 127 -12.43 -12.51 5.34
CA HIS A 127 -13.51 -13.11 6.14
C HIS A 127 -13.72 -14.57 5.74
N TYR A 128 -13.76 -15.42 6.75
CA TYR A 128 -14.01 -16.84 6.61
C TYR A 128 -15.22 -17.23 7.47
N GLU A 129 -16.09 -18.08 6.90
CA GLU A 129 -17.22 -18.69 7.58
C GLU A 129 -17.12 -20.23 7.39
N ASP A 130 -17.18 -20.97 8.49
CA ASP A 130 -17.02 -22.44 8.51
C ASP A 130 -15.80 -22.90 7.67
N GLY A 131 -14.72 -22.12 7.77
CA GLY A 131 -13.47 -22.35 7.05
C GLY A 131 -13.46 -21.96 5.58
N LEU A 132 -14.54 -21.42 5.01
CA LEU A 132 -14.59 -20.94 3.63
C LEU A 132 -14.30 -19.44 3.54
N PHE A 133 -13.48 -19.03 2.58
CA PHE A 133 -13.30 -17.62 2.26
C PHE A 133 -14.56 -17.06 1.60
N VAL A 134 -15.24 -16.16 2.28
CA VAL A 134 -16.52 -15.60 1.83
C VAL A 134 -16.39 -14.17 1.35
N LYS A 135 -15.50 -13.36 1.96
CA LYS A 135 -15.37 -11.93 1.62
C LYS A 135 -13.96 -11.41 1.88
N GLY A 136 -13.53 -10.47 1.03
CA GLY A 136 -12.29 -9.74 1.24
C GLY A 136 -12.43 -8.26 0.92
N ALA A 137 -11.81 -7.40 1.74
CA ALA A 137 -11.93 -5.97 1.63
C ALA A 137 -10.58 -5.26 1.77
N THR A 138 -10.46 -4.06 1.21
CA THR A 138 -9.34 -3.15 1.48
C THR A 138 -9.50 -2.53 2.86
N ARG A 139 -8.42 -1.89 3.39
CA ARG A 139 -8.48 -1.13 4.64
C ARG A 139 -9.49 0.03 4.59
N GLY A 140 -9.59 0.74 3.45
CA GLY A 140 -10.35 1.97 3.34
C GLY A 140 -9.87 3.04 4.33
N ASP A 141 -10.83 3.68 5.03
CA ASP A 141 -10.58 4.67 6.08
C ASP A 141 -10.24 4.06 7.46
N GLY A 142 -10.27 2.73 7.52
CA GLY A 142 -10.08 1.94 8.73
C GLY A 142 -11.37 1.39 9.36
N GLU A 143 -12.53 1.93 9.01
CA GLU A 143 -13.85 1.42 9.40
C GLU A 143 -14.59 0.78 8.24
N ILE A 144 -14.47 1.38 7.05
CA ILE A 144 -15.13 0.93 5.82
C ILE A 144 -14.09 0.79 4.71
N GLY A 145 -14.03 -0.41 4.13
CA GLY A 145 -13.20 -0.74 2.97
C GLY A 145 -14.02 -0.99 1.71
N GLU A 146 -13.33 -1.27 0.62
CA GLU A 146 -13.90 -1.68 -0.67
C GLU A 146 -13.92 -3.21 -0.75
N ASP A 147 -15.03 -3.80 -1.19
CA ASP A 147 -15.14 -5.23 -1.44
C ASP A 147 -14.32 -5.62 -2.68
N ILE A 148 -13.23 -6.30 -2.47
CA ILE A 148 -12.35 -6.81 -3.52
C ILE A 148 -12.31 -8.35 -3.53
N THR A 149 -13.39 -8.98 -3.08
CA THR A 149 -13.50 -10.44 -3.00
C THR A 149 -13.15 -11.16 -4.30
N PRO A 150 -13.69 -10.75 -5.48
CA PRO A 150 -13.34 -11.39 -6.75
C PRO A 150 -11.85 -11.30 -7.09
N ASN A 151 -11.22 -10.15 -6.78
CA ASN A 151 -9.80 -9.93 -7.01
C ASN A 151 -8.95 -10.78 -6.07
N LEU A 152 -9.27 -10.79 -4.77
CA LEU A 152 -8.54 -11.60 -3.79
C LEU A 152 -8.64 -13.09 -4.07
N ARG A 153 -9.77 -13.58 -4.63
CA ARG A 153 -9.88 -14.98 -5.05
C ARG A 153 -8.82 -15.39 -6.08
N THR A 154 -8.29 -14.46 -6.86
CA THR A 154 -7.23 -14.72 -7.84
C THR A 154 -5.84 -14.81 -7.22
N VAL A 155 -5.66 -14.34 -5.98
CA VAL A 155 -4.37 -14.36 -5.27
C VAL A 155 -4.01 -15.79 -4.92
N ARG A 156 -2.93 -16.31 -5.51
CA ARG A 156 -2.58 -17.74 -5.43
C ARG A 156 -2.33 -18.24 -4.00
N PRO A 157 -1.54 -17.55 -3.14
CA PRO A 157 -1.29 -18.01 -1.78
C PRO A 157 -2.47 -17.81 -0.82
N LEU A 158 -3.55 -17.12 -1.21
CA LEU A 158 -4.75 -17.02 -0.39
C LEU A 158 -5.45 -18.38 -0.29
N PRO A 159 -5.60 -18.99 0.91
CA PRO A 159 -6.37 -20.20 1.06
C PRO A 159 -7.87 -19.90 0.91
N LEU A 160 -8.55 -20.53 -0.06
CA LEU A 160 -10.00 -20.41 -0.21
C LEU A 160 -10.76 -21.27 0.81
N ARG A 161 -10.07 -22.25 1.43
CA ARG A 161 -10.56 -23.06 2.55
C ARG A 161 -9.45 -23.25 3.58
N ILE A 162 -9.81 -23.14 4.84
CA ILE A 162 -8.97 -23.39 6.02
C ILE A 162 -9.59 -24.45 6.93
N PRO A 163 -8.79 -25.22 7.67
CA PRO A 163 -7.36 -25.39 7.52
C PRO A 163 -7.01 -26.11 6.21
N VAL A 164 -5.87 -25.74 5.62
CA VAL A 164 -5.46 -26.31 4.30
C VAL A 164 -5.08 -27.77 4.42
N ASP A 165 -4.46 -28.19 5.54
CA ASP A 165 -4.00 -29.56 5.74
C ASP A 165 -5.02 -30.46 6.46
N GLY A 166 -6.17 -29.90 6.88
CA GLY A 166 -7.23 -30.64 7.56
C GLY A 166 -6.91 -31.12 8.98
N LYS A 167 -5.76 -30.71 9.57
CA LYS A 167 -5.34 -31.15 10.92
C LYS A 167 -5.95 -30.36 12.06
N ALA A 168 -6.35 -29.12 11.81
CA ALA A 168 -7.02 -28.28 12.77
C ALA A 168 -8.52 -28.21 12.46
N THR A 169 -9.33 -27.81 13.44
CA THR A 169 -10.75 -27.52 13.23
C THR A 169 -10.91 -26.11 12.71
N ALA A 170 -11.67 -25.95 11.64
CA ALA A 170 -12.00 -24.64 11.12
C ALA A 170 -12.80 -23.84 12.15
N PRO A 171 -12.45 -22.58 12.45
CA PRO A 171 -13.28 -21.72 13.27
C PRO A 171 -14.59 -21.41 12.52
N ARG A 172 -15.68 -21.25 13.25
CA ARG A 172 -16.99 -20.93 12.66
C ARG A 172 -16.96 -19.57 11.96
N ARG A 173 -16.30 -18.59 12.56
CA ARG A 173 -16.01 -17.29 11.95
C ARG A 173 -14.55 -16.92 12.24
N LEU A 174 -13.88 -16.41 11.20
CA LEU A 174 -12.52 -15.90 11.32
C LEU A 174 -12.37 -14.68 10.42
N VAL A 175 -11.84 -13.59 10.98
CA VAL A 175 -11.46 -12.40 10.22
C VAL A 175 -9.99 -12.15 10.41
N VAL A 176 -9.24 -12.21 9.29
CA VAL A 176 -7.78 -12.10 9.25
C VAL A 176 -7.37 -10.79 8.60
N ARG A 177 -6.36 -10.13 9.15
CA ARG A 177 -5.68 -8.99 8.52
C ARG A 177 -4.33 -9.43 7.99
N GLY A 178 -4.05 -9.02 6.76
CA GLY A 178 -2.78 -9.26 6.09
C GLY A 178 -2.41 -8.10 5.19
N GLU A 179 -1.25 -8.25 4.55
CA GLU A 179 -0.75 -7.32 3.56
C GLU A 179 -0.58 -8.04 2.23
N ALA A 180 -1.23 -7.52 1.19
CA ALA A 180 -1.01 -7.97 -0.18
C ALA A 180 0.21 -7.27 -0.75
N VAL A 181 1.14 -8.05 -1.28
CA VAL A 181 2.44 -7.61 -1.77
C VAL A 181 2.73 -8.21 -3.15
N ILE A 182 3.73 -7.69 -3.82
CA ILE A 182 4.43 -8.38 -4.92
C ILE A 182 5.85 -8.60 -4.45
N PHE A 183 6.37 -9.82 -4.55
CA PHE A 183 7.75 -10.11 -4.19
C PHE A 183 8.71 -9.42 -5.16
N ILE A 184 9.88 -9.00 -4.67
CA ILE A 184 10.84 -8.18 -5.40
C ILE A 184 11.22 -8.84 -6.74
N GLU A 185 11.58 -10.13 -6.71
CA GLU A 185 11.93 -10.89 -7.92
C GLU A 185 10.79 -10.97 -8.94
N ASP A 186 9.55 -11.14 -8.45
CA ASP A 186 8.35 -11.18 -9.30
C ASP A 186 8.04 -9.80 -9.91
N PHE A 187 8.31 -8.73 -9.15
CA PHE A 187 8.15 -7.36 -9.62
C PHE A 187 9.16 -7.01 -10.71
N GLU A 188 10.42 -7.40 -10.52
CA GLU A 188 11.49 -7.20 -11.52
C GLU A 188 11.19 -7.97 -12.80
N ARG A 189 10.76 -9.25 -12.69
CA ARG A 189 10.36 -10.05 -13.84
C ARG A 189 9.18 -9.42 -14.59
N LEU A 190 8.13 -8.99 -13.87
CA LEU A 190 6.98 -8.31 -14.45
C LEU A 190 7.38 -7.05 -15.23
N ASN A 191 8.27 -6.24 -14.68
CA ASN A 191 8.76 -5.03 -15.34
C ASN A 191 9.63 -5.34 -16.55
N ALA A 192 10.45 -6.38 -16.51
CA ALA A 192 11.24 -6.82 -17.66
C ALA A 192 10.35 -7.29 -18.82
N GLU A 193 9.30 -8.07 -18.53
CA GLU A 193 8.32 -8.51 -19.53
C GLU A 193 7.56 -7.33 -20.16
N LEU A 194 7.13 -6.35 -19.34
CA LEU A 194 6.46 -5.15 -19.83
C LEU A 194 7.37 -4.30 -20.70
N ALA A 195 8.62 -4.10 -20.31
CA ALA A 195 9.60 -3.37 -21.09
C ALA A 195 9.88 -4.05 -22.43
N ALA A 196 10.04 -5.39 -22.44
CA ALA A 196 10.24 -6.17 -23.66
C ALA A 196 9.06 -6.06 -24.63
N ALA A 197 7.82 -5.92 -24.08
CA ALA A 197 6.62 -5.70 -24.87
C ALA A 197 6.39 -4.23 -25.28
N GLY A 198 7.33 -3.31 -24.98
CA GLY A 198 7.20 -1.86 -25.24
C GLY A 198 6.15 -1.18 -24.35
N GLY A 199 5.73 -1.83 -23.27
CA GLY A 199 4.75 -1.32 -22.32
C GLY A 199 5.38 -0.42 -21.24
N ARG A 200 4.51 0.27 -20.49
CA ARG A 200 4.93 1.09 -19.36
C ARG A 200 5.22 0.22 -18.13
N THR A 201 6.40 0.35 -17.55
CA THR A 201 6.80 -0.32 -16.31
C THR A 201 6.15 0.30 -15.08
N PHE A 202 6.06 -0.49 -14.01
CA PHE A 202 5.58 -0.03 -12.72
C PHE A 202 6.72 0.56 -11.88
N VAL A 203 6.37 1.46 -10.94
CA VAL A 203 7.34 2.25 -10.17
C VAL A 203 7.77 1.53 -8.90
N ASN A 204 6.83 0.91 -8.17
CA ASN A 204 7.15 0.13 -6.97
C ASN A 204 6.17 -1.02 -6.73
N PRO A 205 6.56 -2.08 -5.98
CA PRO A 205 5.73 -3.24 -5.70
C PRO A 205 4.43 -2.92 -4.96
N ARG A 206 4.46 -2.05 -3.94
CA ARG A 206 3.30 -1.65 -3.15
C ARG A 206 2.19 -1.03 -4.00
N ASN A 207 2.53 0.00 -4.80
CA ASN A 207 1.56 0.67 -5.65
C ASN A 207 1.03 -0.25 -6.75
N THR A 208 1.87 -1.15 -7.24
CA THR A 208 1.50 -2.17 -8.22
C THR A 208 0.50 -3.17 -7.64
N ALA A 209 0.75 -3.68 -6.43
CA ALA A 209 -0.18 -4.56 -5.72
C ALA A 209 -1.52 -3.86 -5.44
N SER A 210 -1.47 -2.61 -4.95
CA SER A 210 -2.67 -1.80 -4.68
C SER A 210 -3.49 -1.54 -5.93
N GLY A 211 -2.85 -1.14 -7.03
CA GLY A 211 -3.51 -0.91 -8.31
C GLY A 211 -4.07 -2.19 -8.92
N ALA A 212 -3.37 -3.31 -8.79
CA ALA A 212 -3.80 -4.59 -9.31
C ALA A 212 -5.03 -5.17 -8.57
N LEU A 213 -5.10 -5.02 -7.24
CA LEU A 213 -6.24 -5.49 -6.45
C LEU A 213 -7.50 -4.63 -6.58
N ARG A 214 -7.37 -3.42 -7.12
CA ARG A 214 -8.49 -2.48 -7.34
C ARG A 214 -8.88 -2.39 -8.82
N GLN A 215 -8.65 -3.45 -9.59
CA GLN A 215 -9.15 -3.58 -10.96
C GLN A 215 -10.61 -4.04 -10.95
N LEU A 216 -11.46 -3.42 -11.77
CA LEU A 216 -12.86 -3.82 -11.91
C LEU A 216 -12.99 -5.19 -12.60
N ASP A 217 -12.04 -5.54 -13.46
CA ASP A 217 -11.92 -6.88 -14.04
C ASP A 217 -10.91 -7.74 -13.23
N PRO A 218 -11.36 -8.76 -12.49
CA PRO A 218 -10.48 -9.63 -11.73
C PRO A 218 -9.45 -10.40 -12.58
N LYS A 219 -9.65 -10.55 -13.89
CA LYS A 219 -8.68 -11.16 -14.80
C LYS A 219 -7.39 -10.36 -14.88
N LEU A 220 -7.48 -9.02 -14.79
CA LEU A 220 -6.32 -8.16 -14.75
C LEU A 220 -5.53 -8.34 -13.45
N THR A 221 -6.23 -8.61 -12.35
CA THR A 221 -5.59 -8.98 -11.06
C THR A 221 -4.91 -10.35 -11.16
N ALA A 222 -5.58 -11.35 -11.74
CA ALA A 222 -5.06 -12.70 -11.93
C ALA A 222 -3.76 -12.75 -12.73
N ALA A 223 -3.57 -11.79 -13.66
CA ALA A 223 -2.35 -11.65 -14.46
C ALA A 223 -1.18 -11.02 -13.68
N ARG A 224 -1.33 -10.67 -12.39
CA ARG A 224 -0.29 -10.08 -11.55
C ARG A 224 0.19 -11.07 -10.50
N PRO A 225 1.48 -11.11 -10.21
CA PRO A 225 2.07 -12.04 -9.24
C PRO A 225 1.87 -11.55 -7.80
N ILE A 226 0.60 -11.36 -7.39
CA ILE A 226 0.28 -10.88 -6.05
C ILE A 226 0.46 -12.00 -5.04
N SER A 227 1.14 -11.70 -3.95
CA SER A 227 1.30 -12.53 -2.77
C SER A 227 0.60 -11.91 -1.55
N LEU A 228 0.62 -12.63 -0.44
CA LEU A 228 -0.08 -12.27 0.79
C LEU A 228 0.77 -12.66 2.00
N LEU A 229 0.82 -11.81 3.01
CA LEU A 229 1.39 -12.11 4.33
C LEU A 229 0.40 -11.68 5.41
N CYS A 230 0.00 -12.64 6.27
CA CYS A 230 -0.99 -12.42 7.32
C CYS A 230 -0.31 -12.26 8.68
N TYR A 231 -0.83 -11.35 9.52
CA TYR A 231 -0.18 -10.99 10.78
C TYR A 231 -1.13 -10.68 11.94
N ALA A 232 -2.44 -10.66 11.72
CA ALA A 232 -3.41 -10.44 12.81
C ALA A 232 -4.72 -11.17 12.56
N ILE A 233 -5.38 -11.53 13.64
CA ILE A 233 -6.77 -12.01 13.68
C ILE A 233 -7.58 -10.90 14.35
N LEU A 234 -8.56 -10.36 13.63
CA LEU A 234 -9.42 -9.26 14.08
C LEU A 234 -10.65 -9.76 14.84
N ASP A 235 -11.12 -10.95 14.47
CA ASP A 235 -12.29 -11.58 15.07
C ASP A 235 -12.22 -13.09 14.84
N ALA A 236 -12.61 -13.87 15.83
CA ALA A 236 -12.64 -15.32 15.70
C ALA A 236 -13.66 -15.93 16.67
N GLU A 237 -14.49 -16.84 16.15
CA GLU A 237 -15.41 -17.64 16.95
C GLU A 237 -14.90 -19.09 17.07
N GLY A 238 -14.64 -19.51 18.32
CA GLY A 238 -14.13 -20.85 18.60
C GLY A 238 -12.61 -20.96 18.76
N LEU A 239 -11.86 -19.86 18.69
CA LEU A 239 -10.43 -19.82 18.98
C LEU A 239 -10.19 -19.09 20.31
N LYS A 240 -9.26 -19.63 21.11
CA LYS A 240 -8.73 -18.96 22.30
C LYS A 240 -7.32 -18.50 21.99
N LEU A 241 -7.17 -17.20 21.74
CA LEU A 241 -5.90 -16.55 21.47
C LEU A 241 -5.49 -15.76 22.71
N ILE A 242 -4.31 -16.01 23.25
CA ILE A 242 -3.81 -15.40 24.46
C ILE A 242 -2.70 -14.40 24.15
N SER A 243 -1.90 -14.70 23.12
CA SER A 243 -0.75 -13.89 22.76
C SER A 243 -0.67 -13.61 21.26
N GLN A 244 0.05 -12.55 20.89
CA GLN A 244 0.34 -12.23 19.49
C GLN A 244 1.13 -13.36 18.82
N TRP A 245 2.00 -14.03 19.58
CA TRP A 245 2.72 -15.19 19.09
C TRP A 245 1.78 -16.35 18.76
N ASP A 246 0.76 -16.60 19.59
CA ASP A 246 -0.27 -17.60 19.30
C ASP A 246 -1.07 -17.26 18.05
N VAL A 247 -1.32 -15.96 17.79
CA VAL A 247 -1.96 -15.49 16.54
C VAL A 247 -1.16 -15.92 15.34
N LEU A 248 0.15 -15.65 15.31
CA LEU A 248 1.02 -16.03 14.20
C LEU A 248 1.10 -17.54 14.00
N GLN A 249 1.21 -18.31 15.11
CA GLN A 249 1.21 -19.77 15.05
C GLN A 249 -0.12 -20.33 14.51
N THR A 250 -1.23 -19.76 14.96
CA THR A 250 -2.57 -20.16 14.52
C THR A 250 -2.79 -19.87 13.04
N LEU A 251 -2.42 -18.68 12.57
CA LEU A 251 -2.49 -18.32 11.16
C LEU A 251 -1.69 -19.33 10.31
N ALA A 252 -0.47 -19.64 10.73
CA ALA A 252 0.37 -20.61 10.04
C ALA A 252 -0.25 -22.02 10.03
N ALA A 253 -0.81 -22.47 11.16
CA ALA A 253 -1.47 -23.77 11.29
C ALA A 253 -2.75 -23.88 10.44
N LEU A 254 -3.44 -22.75 10.22
CA LEU A 254 -4.61 -22.67 9.34
C LEU A 254 -4.23 -22.62 7.85
N GLY A 255 -2.95 -22.40 7.52
CA GLY A 255 -2.46 -22.37 6.15
C GLY A 255 -2.27 -20.98 5.56
N PHE A 256 -2.29 -19.92 6.37
CA PHE A 256 -1.98 -18.58 5.90
C PHE A 256 -0.46 -18.37 5.79
N PRO A 257 0.00 -17.64 4.76
CA PRO A 257 1.37 -17.17 4.71
C PRO A 257 1.63 -16.18 5.86
N VAL A 258 2.70 -16.39 6.61
CA VAL A 258 3.17 -15.51 7.71
C VAL A 258 4.67 -15.33 7.60
N ALA A 259 5.18 -14.19 8.06
CA ALA A 259 6.62 -13.87 8.01
C ALA A 259 7.40 -14.59 9.12
N LYS A 260 7.41 -15.94 9.10
CA LYS A 260 8.02 -16.79 10.14
C LYS A 260 9.51 -16.56 10.31
N ASP A 261 10.23 -16.28 9.23
CA ASP A 261 11.68 -16.16 9.24
C ASP A 261 12.15 -14.86 9.90
N VAL A 262 11.26 -13.86 9.99
CA VAL A 262 11.55 -12.54 10.55
C VAL A 262 10.88 -12.36 11.92
N ALA A 263 9.65 -12.83 12.11
CA ALA A 263 8.95 -12.67 13.39
C ALA A 263 9.70 -13.37 14.52
N ARG A 264 9.88 -12.66 15.65
CA ARG A 264 10.58 -13.18 16.84
C ARG A 264 9.92 -12.68 18.12
N LYS A 265 10.06 -13.49 19.19
CA LYS A 265 9.55 -13.18 20.53
C LYS A 265 10.73 -12.90 21.46
N PHE A 266 10.60 -11.85 22.27
CA PHE A 266 11.65 -11.36 23.17
C PHE A 266 11.16 -11.26 24.60
N GLY A 267 12.10 -11.45 25.55
CA GLY A 267 11.85 -11.31 26.97
C GLY A 267 12.13 -9.91 27.50
N SER A 268 12.87 -9.07 26.75
CA SER A 268 13.22 -7.72 27.14
C SER A 268 13.06 -6.73 26.01
N LEU A 269 12.91 -5.45 26.37
CA LEU A 269 12.82 -4.35 25.40
C LEU A 269 14.13 -4.18 24.62
N GLU A 270 15.27 -4.25 25.31
CA GLU A 270 16.58 -4.02 24.68
C GLU A 270 16.92 -5.08 23.63
N GLU A 271 16.56 -6.34 23.88
CA GLU A 271 16.68 -7.39 22.86
C GLU A 271 15.81 -7.13 21.64
N ALA A 272 14.57 -6.66 21.85
CA ALA A 272 13.66 -6.31 20.76
C ALA A 272 14.19 -5.11 19.95
N ILE A 273 14.73 -4.08 20.61
CA ILE A 273 15.37 -2.93 19.95
C ILE A 273 16.57 -3.37 19.12
N ALA A 274 17.52 -4.10 19.72
CA ALA A 274 18.70 -4.59 19.02
C ALA A 274 18.33 -5.43 17.78
N TYR A 275 17.27 -6.23 17.90
CA TYR A 275 16.76 -7.00 16.76
C TYR A 275 16.22 -6.09 15.67
N CYS A 276 15.43 -5.06 16.00
CA CYS A 276 14.94 -4.09 15.02
C CYS A 276 16.09 -3.37 14.31
N GLU A 277 17.10 -2.91 15.05
CA GLU A 277 18.29 -2.25 14.49
C GLU A 277 19.05 -3.16 13.53
N SER A 278 19.21 -4.45 13.88
CA SER A 278 19.88 -5.43 13.02
C SER A 278 19.19 -5.63 11.65
N TRP A 279 17.89 -5.36 11.57
CA TRP A 279 17.13 -5.46 10.32
C TRP A 279 17.27 -4.23 9.43
N ALA A 280 17.69 -3.08 9.96
CA ALA A 280 17.95 -1.90 9.14
C ALA A 280 18.99 -2.16 8.04
N GLU A 281 20.01 -3.01 8.33
CA GLU A 281 21.04 -3.42 7.37
C GLU A 281 20.62 -4.64 6.54
N LYS A 282 19.75 -5.49 7.07
CA LYS A 282 19.34 -6.76 6.43
C LYS A 282 18.08 -6.66 5.61
N ARG A 283 17.36 -5.53 5.65
CA ARG A 283 16.06 -5.37 4.98
C ARG A 283 16.08 -5.74 3.50
N ASP A 284 17.17 -5.43 2.81
CA ASP A 284 17.34 -5.69 1.37
C ASP A 284 17.56 -7.19 1.06
N THR A 285 17.67 -8.05 2.09
CA THR A 285 17.71 -9.51 1.94
C THR A 285 16.33 -10.16 1.94
N LEU A 286 15.28 -9.39 2.22
CA LEU A 286 13.91 -9.88 2.19
C LEU A 286 13.38 -9.93 0.76
N HIS A 287 12.54 -10.92 0.50
CA HIS A 287 11.85 -11.05 -0.79
C HIS A 287 10.70 -10.07 -0.99
N TYR A 288 10.38 -9.24 0.00
CA TYR A 288 9.31 -8.23 -0.01
C TYR A 288 9.77 -6.95 0.67
N GLU A 289 9.19 -5.83 0.26
CA GLU A 289 9.51 -4.53 0.85
C GLU A 289 8.99 -4.39 2.28
N VAL A 290 9.83 -3.80 3.13
CA VAL A 290 9.52 -3.44 4.52
C VAL A 290 10.01 -2.02 4.79
N ASP A 291 9.19 -1.24 5.49
CA ASP A 291 9.54 0.13 5.88
C ASP A 291 9.97 0.24 7.36
N GLY A 292 10.06 -0.90 8.05
CA GLY A 292 10.43 -0.98 9.46
C GLY A 292 10.10 -2.32 10.09
N MET A 293 10.09 -2.34 11.42
CA MET A 293 9.62 -3.45 12.25
C MET A 293 8.46 -2.98 13.13
N VAL A 294 7.60 -3.90 13.54
CA VAL A 294 6.53 -3.62 14.49
C VAL A 294 6.82 -4.34 15.79
N ILE A 295 6.92 -3.60 16.89
CA ILE A 295 7.06 -4.15 18.24
C ILE A 295 5.67 -4.15 18.87
N LYS A 296 5.24 -5.31 19.38
CA LYS A 296 3.93 -5.50 20.01
C LYS A 296 4.07 -6.12 21.40
N ILE A 297 3.24 -5.71 22.32
CA ILE A 297 3.02 -6.46 23.58
C ILE A 297 2.45 -7.82 23.18
N ASP A 298 3.07 -8.92 23.67
CA ASP A 298 2.67 -10.28 23.30
C ASP A 298 1.34 -10.69 23.93
N ASP A 299 1.05 -10.26 25.15
CA ASP A 299 -0.23 -10.52 25.84
C ASP A 299 -1.33 -9.67 25.22
N LEU A 300 -2.29 -10.32 24.52
CA LEU A 300 -3.36 -9.65 23.80
C LEU A 300 -4.30 -8.90 24.74
N ARG A 301 -4.56 -9.46 25.93
CA ARG A 301 -5.44 -8.82 26.90
C ARG A 301 -4.81 -7.54 27.46
N LEU A 302 -3.52 -7.61 27.83
CA LEU A 302 -2.77 -6.43 28.27
C LEU A 302 -2.71 -5.36 27.17
N ALA A 303 -2.43 -5.77 25.91
CA ALA A 303 -2.38 -4.86 24.78
C ALA A 303 -3.73 -4.14 24.56
N ASP A 304 -4.86 -4.85 24.72
CA ASP A 304 -6.21 -4.28 24.61
C ASP A 304 -6.55 -3.34 25.78
N GLU A 305 -6.22 -3.74 27.01
CA GLU A 305 -6.42 -2.93 28.22
C GLU A 305 -5.63 -1.61 28.22
N LEU A 306 -4.47 -1.56 27.55
CA LEU A 306 -3.70 -0.32 27.33
C LEU A 306 -4.45 0.71 26.46
N GLY A 307 -5.38 0.25 25.61
CA GLY A 307 -6.21 1.09 24.76
C GLY A 307 -5.44 1.86 23.68
N PHE A 308 -5.96 3.05 23.31
CA PHE A 308 -5.52 3.79 22.13
C PHE A 308 -5.20 5.25 22.47
N VAL A 309 -4.45 5.92 21.56
CA VAL A 309 -4.31 7.37 21.49
C VAL A 309 -4.68 7.80 20.07
N GLY A 310 -5.83 8.45 19.89
CA GLY A 310 -6.35 8.72 18.55
C GLY A 310 -6.64 7.42 17.80
N LYS A 311 -5.90 7.18 16.71
CA LYS A 311 -6.01 5.95 15.91
C LYS A 311 -4.86 4.95 16.16
N ASP A 312 -3.99 5.18 17.14
CA ASP A 312 -2.81 4.36 17.38
C ASP A 312 -2.98 3.50 18.66
N PRO A 313 -2.86 2.16 18.58
CA PRO A 313 -2.89 1.29 19.74
C PRO A 313 -1.63 1.52 20.59
N ARG A 314 -1.80 1.64 21.91
CA ARG A 314 -0.66 1.84 22.82
C ARG A 314 0.21 0.58 22.97
N GLY A 315 -0.38 -0.61 22.79
CA GLY A 315 0.32 -1.87 22.90
C GLY A 315 1.24 -2.23 21.72
N ALA A 316 1.37 -1.34 20.72
CA ALA A 316 2.23 -1.56 19.57
C ALA A 316 2.88 -0.27 19.08
N ILE A 317 4.09 -0.39 18.48
CA ILE A 317 4.82 0.72 17.85
C ILE A 317 5.54 0.24 16.60
N ALA A 318 5.61 1.08 15.58
CA ALA A 318 6.39 0.84 14.39
C ALA A 318 7.78 1.48 14.51
N PHE A 319 8.82 0.67 14.59
CA PHE A 319 10.22 1.09 14.47
C PHE A 319 10.54 1.25 12.99
N LYS A 320 10.66 2.49 12.53
CA LYS A 320 10.94 2.82 11.14
C LYS A 320 12.42 2.73 10.84
N PHE A 321 12.77 2.04 9.75
CA PHE A 321 14.15 2.06 9.28
C PHE A 321 14.57 3.45 8.82
N PRO A 322 15.86 3.78 8.94
CA PRO A 322 16.40 4.97 8.30
C PRO A 322 16.03 4.96 6.82
N ALA A 323 15.49 6.06 6.32
CA ALA A 323 15.21 6.17 4.91
C ALA A 323 16.51 6.14 4.11
N HIS A 324 16.48 5.61 2.89
CA HIS A 324 17.63 5.65 2.00
C HIS A 324 18.00 7.10 1.71
N GLU A 325 19.25 7.45 1.96
CA GLU A 325 19.83 8.74 1.64
C GLU A 325 20.80 8.59 0.46
N VAL A 326 20.67 9.44 -0.53
CA VAL A 326 21.54 9.47 -1.70
C VAL A 326 21.94 10.90 -2.03
N ILE A 327 23.06 11.07 -2.69
CA ILE A 327 23.53 12.37 -3.15
C ILE A 327 23.30 12.48 -4.65
N THR A 328 22.67 13.59 -5.08
CA THR A 328 22.44 13.92 -6.49
C THR A 328 22.68 15.41 -6.73
N VAL A 329 22.65 15.86 -8.00
CA VAL A 329 22.83 17.26 -8.35
C VAL A 329 21.49 17.97 -8.43
N LEU A 330 21.39 19.15 -7.80
CA LEU A 330 20.27 20.06 -7.93
C LEU A 330 20.45 20.93 -9.20
N ASN A 331 19.79 20.54 -10.27
CA ASN A 331 19.91 21.22 -11.56
C ASN A 331 19.18 22.57 -11.57
N GLU A 332 17.96 22.60 -10.95
CA GLU A 332 17.11 23.79 -10.93
C GLU A 332 16.11 23.72 -9.75
N ILE A 333 15.51 24.86 -9.42
CA ILE A 333 14.41 24.99 -8.44
C ILE A 333 13.18 25.49 -9.20
N GLY A 334 12.18 24.59 -9.31
CA GLY A 334 10.87 24.93 -9.82
C GLY A 334 9.93 25.43 -8.71
N VAL A 335 8.82 26.04 -9.10
CA VAL A 335 7.81 26.56 -8.17
C VAL A 335 6.42 26.16 -8.66
N ASN A 336 5.65 25.48 -7.83
CA ASN A 336 4.24 25.17 -8.05
C ASN A 336 3.35 26.19 -7.33
N VAL A 337 2.21 26.54 -7.93
CA VAL A 337 1.19 27.38 -7.32
C VAL A 337 0.04 26.50 -6.83
N GLY A 338 -0.21 26.53 -5.52
CA GLY A 338 -1.27 25.76 -4.88
C GLY A 338 -2.65 26.40 -5.03
N ARG A 339 -3.67 25.69 -4.62
CA ARG A 339 -5.08 26.11 -4.67
C ARG A 339 -5.36 27.46 -4.02
N THR A 340 -4.69 27.77 -2.93
CA THR A 340 -4.81 29.03 -2.19
C THR A 340 -3.80 30.09 -2.64
N GLY A 341 -3.11 29.90 -3.75
CA GLY A 341 -2.06 30.77 -4.24
C GLY A 341 -0.69 30.54 -3.62
N VAL A 342 -0.53 29.63 -2.67
CA VAL A 342 0.75 29.33 -2.02
C VAL A 342 1.75 28.83 -3.05
N LEU A 343 2.93 29.47 -3.08
CA LEU A 343 4.06 29.07 -3.90
C LEU A 343 4.91 28.03 -3.16
N THR A 344 5.02 26.83 -3.71
CA THR A 344 5.79 25.72 -3.13
C THR A 344 6.98 25.39 -4.01
N PRO A 345 8.24 25.59 -3.53
CA PRO A 345 9.43 25.26 -4.30
C PRO A 345 9.67 23.75 -4.30
N TYR A 346 10.20 23.25 -5.42
CA TYR A 346 10.67 21.88 -5.57
C TYR A 346 11.99 21.80 -6.33
N ALA A 347 12.80 20.82 -5.99
CA ALA A 347 14.08 20.54 -6.65
C ALA A 347 13.84 19.78 -7.95
N ILE A 348 14.52 20.20 -9.03
CA ILE A 348 14.69 19.46 -10.27
C ILE A 348 16.10 18.88 -10.21
N LEU A 349 16.19 17.55 -10.16
CA LEU A 349 17.40 16.82 -9.84
C LEU A 349 17.96 16.08 -11.05
N GLU A 350 19.28 15.87 -11.04
CA GLU A 350 19.85 14.79 -11.83
C GLU A 350 19.21 13.48 -11.41
N PRO A 351 18.69 12.66 -12.35
CA PRO A 351 17.99 11.43 -12.00
C PRO A 351 18.86 10.50 -11.14
N VAL A 352 18.31 10.05 -10.01
CA VAL A 352 19.01 9.16 -9.09
C VAL A 352 18.07 8.08 -8.54
N GLU A 353 18.60 6.88 -8.38
CA GLU A 353 17.84 5.77 -7.79
C GLU A 353 17.81 5.88 -6.27
N VAL A 354 16.59 5.81 -5.67
CA VAL A 354 16.36 5.85 -4.22
C VAL A 354 15.27 4.85 -3.86
N GLY A 355 15.63 3.80 -3.13
CA GLY A 355 14.65 2.78 -2.73
C GLY A 355 13.89 2.20 -3.93
N GLY A 356 14.62 1.79 -4.97
CA GLY A 356 14.07 1.14 -6.17
C GLY A 356 13.28 2.05 -7.12
N VAL A 357 13.36 3.39 -6.95
CA VAL A 357 12.70 4.33 -7.88
C VAL A 357 13.64 5.42 -8.33
N THR A 358 13.53 5.83 -9.61
CA THR A 358 14.26 6.96 -10.15
C THR A 358 13.61 8.26 -9.74
N VAL A 359 14.26 9.03 -8.87
CA VAL A 359 13.82 10.35 -8.43
C VAL A 359 14.41 11.44 -9.33
N ARG A 360 13.54 12.30 -9.87
CA ARG A 360 13.88 13.45 -10.70
C ARG A 360 13.48 14.77 -10.06
N GLN A 361 12.56 14.73 -9.08
CA GLN A 361 12.04 15.88 -8.37
C GLN A 361 11.87 15.54 -6.90
N ALA A 362 12.10 16.54 -6.01
CA ALA A 362 11.94 16.41 -4.58
C ALA A 362 11.41 17.71 -3.98
N THR A 363 10.67 17.63 -2.88
CA THR A 363 10.20 18.86 -2.22
C THR A 363 11.36 19.59 -1.55
N LEU A 364 11.28 20.92 -1.57
CA LEU A 364 12.13 21.84 -0.84
C LEU A 364 11.35 22.53 0.30
N HIS A 365 10.17 21.98 0.65
CA HIS A 365 9.26 22.47 1.66
C HIS A 365 8.77 23.91 1.40
N ASN A 366 9.61 24.92 1.64
CA ASN A 366 9.33 26.34 1.46
C ASN A 366 10.64 27.13 1.19
N PHE A 367 10.51 28.41 0.89
CA PHE A 367 11.67 29.23 0.54
C PHE A 367 12.58 29.55 1.74
N ASP A 368 12.03 29.61 2.97
CA ASP A 368 12.81 29.79 4.18
C ASP A 368 13.71 28.59 4.45
N TYR A 369 13.23 27.37 4.18
CA TYR A 369 14.03 26.15 4.25
C TYR A 369 15.24 26.19 3.29
N ILE A 370 15.04 26.68 2.07
CA ILE A 370 16.13 26.85 1.09
C ILE A 370 17.18 27.83 1.64
N ALA A 371 16.72 28.95 2.22
CA ALA A 371 17.61 29.99 2.75
C ALA A 371 18.33 29.51 4.01
N GLU A 372 17.62 28.88 4.96
CA GLU A 372 18.18 28.34 6.19
C GLU A 372 19.26 27.28 5.94
N LYS A 373 19.00 26.37 5.02
CA LYS A 373 19.94 25.32 4.63
C LYS A 373 21.01 25.78 3.63
N ASP A 374 20.96 27.01 3.17
CA ASP A 374 21.81 27.60 2.11
C ASP A 374 21.87 26.68 0.87
N ILE A 375 20.71 26.14 0.45
CA ILE A 375 20.62 25.29 -0.75
C ILE A 375 20.76 26.17 -1.98
N ARG A 376 21.66 25.77 -2.91
CA ARG A 376 21.96 26.52 -4.14
C ARG A 376 21.75 25.66 -5.38
N ILE A 377 21.35 26.28 -6.47
CA ILE A 377 21.31 25.61 -7.78
C ILE A 377 22.73 25.23 -8.17
N GLY A 378 22.94 23.98 -8.56
CA GLY A 378 24.24 23.37 -8.84
C GLY A 378 24.84 22.62 -7.65
N ASP A 379 24.26 22.69 -6.46
CA ASP A 379 24.71 21.90 -5.30
C ASP A 379 24.55 20.38 -5.57
N ARG A 380 25.47 19.60 -5.02
CA ARG A 380 25.20 18.23 -4.69
C ARG A 380 24.35 18.21 -3.42
N VAL A 381 23.16 17.63 -3.49
CA VAL A 381 22.21 17.64 -2.38
C VAL A 381 21.99 16.24 -1.86
N LEU A 382 21.87 16.13 -0.54
CA LEU A 382 21.46 14.91 0.15
C LEU A 382 19.94 14.79 0.02
N LEU A 383 19.50 13.73 -0.61
CA LEU A 383 18.10 13.41 -0.86
C LEU A 383 17.67 12.27 0.03
N LYS A 384 16.48 12.38 0.60
CA LYS A 384 15.84 11.35 1.41
C LYS A 384 14.42 11.11 0.93
N ARG A 385 13.99 9.87 0.96
CA ARG A 385 12.61 9.49 0.64
C ARG A 385 11.88 9.11 1.94
N ALA A 386 11.01 10.02 2.42
CA ALA A 386 10.27 9.82 3.66
C ALA A 386 9.15 8.79 3.46
N GLY A 387 9.14 7.73 4.31
CA GLY A 387 8.11 6.68 4.28
C GLY A 387 7.98 6.02 2.91
N ASP A 388 9.09 5.96 2.17
CA ASP A 388 9.20 5.45 0.79
C ASP A 388 8.21 6.04 -0.23
N VAL A 389 7.65 7.23 0.05
CA VAL A 389 6.66 7.88 -0.81
C VAL A 389 7.11 9.22 -1.36
N ILE A 390 7.47 10.20 -0.50
CA ILE A 390 7.75 11.57 -0.92
C ILE A 390 9.24 11.89 -0.75
N PRO A 391 9.99 12.10 -1.87
CA PRO A 391 11.38 12.53 -1.79
C PRO A 391 11.48 14.00 -1.36
N TYR A 392 12.45 14.32 -0.50
CA TYR A 392 12.78 15.68 -0.12
C TYR A 392 14.30 15.87 0.00
N VAL A 393 14.73 17.10 -0.19
CA VAL A 393 16.14 17.50 -0.03
C VAL A 393 16.39 17.79 1.44
N ILE A 394 17.36 17.10 2.08
CA ILE A 394 17.78 17.34 3.46
C ILE A 394 18.62 18.61 3.54
N GLY A 395 19.51 18.81 2.57
CA GLY A 395 20.43 19.92 2.51
C GLY A 395 21.54 19.72 1.48
N PRO A 396 22.43 20.68 1.31
CA PRO A 396 23.58 20.55 0.42
C PRO A 396 24.71 19.75 1.06
N ALA A 397 25.46 18.99 0.26
CA ALA A 397 26.78 18.50 0.59
C ALA A 397 27.81 19.63 0.37
N ALA A 398 27.81 20.61 1.29
CA ALA A 398 28.49 21.89 1.11
C ALA A 398 30.00 21.76 0.87
N GLU A 399 30.61 20.70 1.39
CA GLU A 399 32.03 20.35 1.19
C GLU A 399 32.37 19.99 -0.26
N THR A 400 31.37 19.69 -1.08
CA THR A 400 31.54 19.35 -2.51
C THR A 400 31.40 20.54 -3.44
N ARG A 401 31.13 21.74 -2.92
CA ARG A 401 30.94 22.97 -3.69
C ARG A 401 32.19 23.38 -4.46
N THR A 402 31.97 23.82 -5.68
CA THR A 402 33.06 24.28 -6.61
C THR A 402 33.14 25.80 -6.70
N GLY A 403 32.21 26.56 -6.08
CA GLY A 403 32.08 28.01 -6.19
C GLY A 403 31.24 28.48 -7.38
N LYS A 404 30.66 27.56 -8.16
CA LYS A 404 29.78 27.86 -9.31
C LYS A 404 28.30 27.83 -8.92
N GLU A 405 27.98 27.40 -7.72
CA GLU A 405 26.63 27.23 -7.22
C GLU A 405 25.94 28.57 -7.01
N ARG A 406 24.72 28.70 -7.51
CA ARG A 406 23.97 29.95 -7.51
C ARG A 406 22.94 29.99 -6.38
N LYS A 407 22.96 31.06 -5.56
CA LYS A 407 21.92 31.30 -4.55
C LYS A 407 20.57 31.49 -5.24
N TYR A 408 19.56 30.83 -4.70
CA TYR A 408 18.18 30.99 -5.14
C TYR A 408 17.49 32.14 -4.39
N LYS A 409 16.64 32.89 -5.11
CA LYS A 409 15.78 33.92 -4.49
C LYS A 409 14.33 33.61 -4.84
N PRO A 410 13.41 33.76 -3.85
CA PRO A 410 11.97 33.62 -4.13
C PRO A 410 11.53 34.51 -5.28
N PRO A 411 10.62 34.06 -6.14
CA PRO A 411 10.12 34.87 -7.25
C PRO A 411 9.27 36.03 -6.71
N GLN A 412 9.45 37.23 -7.30
CA GLN A 412 8.62 38.40 -7.01
C GLN A 412 7.33 38.42 -7.82
N LYS A 413 7.26 37.60 -8.87
CA LYS A 413 6.10 37.44 -9.75
C LYS A 413 5.73 35.97 -9.81
N CYS A 414 4.43 35.72 -9.88
CA CYS A 414 3.90 34.37 -10.06
C CYS A 414 4.45 33.76 -11.36
N PRO A 415 5.02 32.54 -11.33
CA PRO A 415 5.57 31.91 -12.52
C PRO A 415 4.52 31.59 -13.57
N THR A 416 3.24 31.48 -13.18
CA THR A 416 2.15 31.11 -14.09
C THR A 416 1.44 32.32 -14.66
N CYS A 417 1.02 33.29 -13.85
CA CYS A 417 0.22 34.44 -14.32
C CYS A 417 1.00 35.76 -14.42
N GLY A 418 2.22 35.83 -13.90
CA GLY A 418 3.07 37.03 -13.94
C GLY A 418 2.72 38.10 -12.91
N ASP A 419 1.65 37.96 -12.15
CA ASP A 419 1.23 38.92 -11.13
C ASP A 419 2.12 38.89 -9.89
N ALA A 420 1.92 39.89 -9.01
CA ALA A 420 2.71 40.06 -7.79
C ALA A 420 2.60 38.84 -6.87
N VAL A 421 3.71 38.52 -6.22
CA VAL A 421 3.79 37.56 -5.15
C VAL A 421 3.98 38.32 -3.83
N GLU A 422 3.13 38.03 -2.88
CA GLU A 422 3.16 38.67 -1.55
C GLU A 422 3.49 37.65 -0.46
N ARG A 423 4.07 38.15 0.61
CA ARG A 423 4.31 37.42 1.86
C ARG A 423 3.82 38.24 3.01
N ALA A 424 2.87 37.75 3.78
CA ALA A 424 2.40 38.45 4.98
C ALA A 424 3.48 38.42 6.05
N GLU A 425 3.49 39.49 6.89
CA GLU A 425 4.44 39.60 7.98
C GLU A 425 4.25 38.46 8.99
N GLY A 426 5.33 37.76 9.32
CA GLY A 426 5.31 36.59 10.20
C GLY A 426 4.91 35.26 9.54
N GLU A 427 4.51 35.23 8.26
CA GLU A 427 4.22 34.00 7.54
C GLU A 427 5.46 33.46 6.79
N VAL A 428 5.51 32.14 6.65
CA VAL A 428 6.54 31.43 5.88
C VAL A 428 6.17 31.34 4.40
N ALA A 429 4.87 31.34 4.10
CA ALA A 429 4.34 31.13 2.76
C ALA A 429 4.38 32.40 1.91
N TYR A 430 4.65 32.22 0.62
CA TYR A 430 4.54 33.23 -0.43
C TYR A 430 3.28 32.94 -1.24
N TYR A 431 2.52 33.98 -1.61
CA TYR A 431 1.23 33.84 -2.27
C TYR A 431 1.17 34.60 -3.59
N CYS A 432 0.68 33.95 -4.64
CA CYS A 432 0.13 34.63 -5.79
C CYS A 432 -1.24 35.23 -5.38
N ILE A 433 -1.36 36.55 -5.41
CA ILE A 433 -2.60 37.26 -5.01
C ILE A 433 -3.67 37.30 -6.10
N ASN A 434 -3.36 36.84 -7.32
CA ASN A 434 -4.30 36.85 -8.42
C ASN A 434 -5.29 35.68 -8.30
N ALA A 435 -6.53 35.95 -7.92
CA ALA A 435 -7.59 34.96 -7.85
C ALA A 435 -7.95 34.32 -9.21
N ALA A 436 -7.60 34.98 -10.32
CA ALA A 436 -7.76 34.47 -11.69
C ALA A 436 -6.52 33.73 -12.22
N CYS A 437 -5.55 33.40 -11.36
CA CYS A 437 -4.39 32.64 -11.74
C CYS A 437 -4.78 31.25 -12.27
N PRO A 438 -4.35 30.85 -13.50
CA PRO A 438 -4.73 29.57 -14.09
C PRO A 438 -4.42 28.37 -13.21
N ASP A 439 -3.27 28.34 -12.55
CA ASP A 439 -2.90 27.23 -11.65
C ASP A 439 -3.82 27.16 -10.42
N GLN A 440 -4.19 28.32 -9.83
CA GLN A 440 -5.15 28.34 -8.74
C GLN A 440 -6.52 27.82 -9.19
N LEU A 441 -6.98 28.22 -10.38
CA LEU A 441 -8.24 27.74 -10.96
C LEU A 441 -8.20 26.23 -11.20
N ILE A 442 -7.14 25.71 -11.80
CA ILE A 442 -6.96 24.26 -12.04
C ILE A 442 -7.00 23.49 -10.71
N ARG A 443 -6.30 23.95 -9.68
CA ARG A 443 -6.29 23.28 -8.38
C ARG A 443 -7.61 23.43 -7.62
N ASN A 444 -8.29 24.54 -7.74
CA ASN A 444 -9.63 24.72 -7.20
C ASN A 444 -10.63 23.78 -7.90
N LEU A 445 -10.53 23.66 -9.22
CA LEU A 445 -11.35 22.76 -10.00
C LEU A 445 -11.09 21.29 -9.64
N GLU A 446 -9.83 20.87 -9.57
CA GLU A 446 -9.45 19.52 -9.13
C GLU A 446 -10.06 19.16 -7.76
N HIS A 447 -9.98 20.10 -6.81
CA HIS A 447 -10.56 19.92 -5.48
C HIS A 447 -12.08 19.85 -5.53
N PHE A 448 -12.72 20.74 -6.32
CA PHE A 448 -14.17 20.84 -6.41
C PHE A 448 -14.80 19.59 -7.03
N VAL A 449 -14.18 19.01 -8.07
CA VAL A 449 -14.66 17.78 -8.72
C VAL A 449 -14.18 16.51 -8.01
N GLY A 450 -13.30 16.62 -7.00
CA GLY A 450 -12.73 15.49 -6.29
C GLY A 450 -13.68 14.84 -5.28
N LYS A 451 -13.29 13.66 -4.77
CA LYS A 451 -14.05 12.83 -3.81
C LYS A 451 -14.47 13.55 -2.53
N GLY A 452 -13.74 14.61 -2.14
CA GLY A 452 -14.03 15.40 -0.95
C GLY A 452 -15.09 16.50 -1.17
N ALA A 453 -15.57 16.70 -2.39
CA ALA A 453 -16.55 17.70 -2.75
C ALA A 453 -17.69 17.09 -3.60
N ILE A 454 -17.82 17.43 -4.89
CA ILE A 454 -18.95 16.94 -5.71
C ILE A 454 -18.74 15.59 -6.38
N ASP A 455 -17.52 15.02 -6.28
CA ASP A 455 -17.15 13.68 -6.75
C ASP A 455 -17.56 13.35 -8.20
N ILE A 456 -17.02 14.10 -9.17
CA ILE A 456 -17.25 13.83 -10.58
C ILE A 456 -16.27 12.76 -11.05
N GLU A 457 -16.75 11.55 -11.23
CA GLU A 457 -15.93 10.41 -11.65
C GLU A 457 -15.28 10.67 -13.03
N GLY A 458 -13.97 10.40 -13.10
CA GLY A 458 -13.19 10.59 -14.32
C GLY A 458 -12.72 12.02 -14.58
N PHE A 459 -13.17 13.03 -13.82
CA PHE A 459 -12.72 14.41 -13.96
C PHE A 459 -11.51 14.68 -13.05
N GLY A 460 -10.33 14.21 -13.44
CA GLY A 460 -9.07 14.45 -12.71
C GLY A 460 -8.34 15.70 -13.19
N ILE A 461 -7.16 15.97 -12.57
CA ILE A 461 -6.33 17.15 -12.84
C ILE A 461 -6.05 17.38 -14.33
N ARG A 462 -5.77 16.32 -15.11
CA ARG A 462 -5.51 16.44 -16.55
C ARG A 462 -6.67 17.02 -17.34
N ILE A 463 -7.89 16.68 -16.94
CA ILE A 463 -9.11 17.23 -17.56
C ILE A 463 -9.31 18.67 -17.12
N ALA A 464 -9.04 18.98 -15.86
CA ALA A 464 -9.08 20.36 -15.35
C ALA A 464 -8.08 21.24 -16.11
N GLU A 465 -6.84 20.79 -16.32
CA GLU A 465 -5.81 21.48 -17.11
C GLU A 465 -6.28 21.73 -18.55
N GLN A 466 -6.81 20.71 -19.22
CA GLN A 466 -7.30 20.84 -20.60
C GLN A 466 -8.50 21.77 -20.69
N ALA A 467 -9.47 21.67 -19.75
CA ALA A 467 -10.66 22.49 -19.75
C ALA A 467 -10.35 23.97 -19.53
N VAL A 468 -9.41 24.29 -18.63
CA VAL A 468 -8.93 25.66 -18.40
C VAL A 468 -8.14 26.17 -19.60
N ALA A 469 -7.22 25.37 -20.15
CA ALA A 469 -6.41 25.74 -21.31
C ALA A 469 -7.26 25.97 -22.56
N ALA A 470 -8.33 25.18 -22.74
CA ALA A 470 -9.29 25.37 -23.84
C ALA A 470 -10.29 26.52 -23.60
N GLY A 471 -10.24 27.19 -22.44
CA GLY A 471 -11.17 28.26 -22.07
C GLY A 471 -12.61 27.80 -21.85
N LEU A 472 -12.82 26.49 -21.65
CA LEU A 472 -14.14 25.90 -21.38
C LEU A 472 -14.58 26.18 -19.93
N VAL A 473 -13.62 26.32 -19.01
CA VAL A 473 -13.82 26.62 -17.60
C VAL A 473 -12.95 27.82 -17.23
N LYS A 474 -13.58 28.88 -16.75
CA LYS A 474 -12.96 30.11 -16.24
C LYS A 474 -13.25 30.31 -14.75
N ASP A 475 -14.26 29.62 -14.23
CA ASP A 475 -14.65 29.56 -12.84
C ASP A 475 -15.13 28.14 -12.52
N VAL A 476 -15.07 27.73 -11.25
CA VAL A 476 -15.51 26.39 -10.82
C VAL A 476 -17.00 26.13 -11.13
N ALA A 477 -17.82 27.18 -11.15
CA ALA A 477 -19.25 27.06 -11.49
C ALA A 477 -19.47 26.69 -12.97
N ASP A 478 -18.51 26.95 -13.85
CA ASP A 478 -18.61 26.61 -15.28
C ASP A 478 -18.67 25.08 -15.51
N VAL A 479 -18.28 24.28 -14.52
CA VAL A 479 -18.41 22.81 -14.56
C VAL A 479 -19.86 22.39 -14.84
N PHE A 480 -20.84 23.10 -14.27
CA PHE A 480 -22.27 22.81 -14.47
C PHE A 480 -22.80 23.21 -15.85
N SER A 481 -22.02 23.96 -16.61
CA SER A 481 -22.35 24.38 -17.98
C SER A 481 -21.60 23.58 -19.06
N LEU A 482 -20.78 22.61 -18.67
CA LEU A 482 -20.11 21.73 -19.61
C LEU A 482 -21.14 20.80 -20.28
N THR A 483 -21.05 20.71 -21.60
CA THR A 483 -21.87 19.80 -22.43
C THR A 483 -20.97 18.73 -23.03
N SER A 484 -21.56 17.59 -23.39
CA SER A 484 -20.85 16.51 -24.09
C SER A 484 -20.12 17.02 -25.34
N GLU A 485 -20.74 17.93 -26.12
CA GLU A 485 -20.15 18.53 -27.31
C GLU A 485 -18.86 19.31 -26.99
N ARG A 486 -18.86 20.08 -25.90
CA ARG A 486 -17.68 20.82 -25.44
C ARG A 486 -16.58 19.88 -24.95
N LEU A 487 -16.95 18.82 -24.20
CA LEU A 487 -15.99 17.83 -23.70
C LEU A 487 -15.33 17.04 -24.84
N LEU A 488 -16.05 16.77 -25.93
CA LEU A 488 -15.49 16.10 -27.12
C LEU A 488 -14.39 16.89 -27.81
N THR A 489 -14.24 18.19 -27.53
CA THR A 489 -13.11 18.99 -28.05
C THR A 489 -11.81 18.75 -27.30
N LEU A 490 -11.85 18.10 -26.13
CA LEU A 490 -10.68 17.81 -25.32
C LEU A 490 -10.00 16.50 -25.76
N GLU A 491 -8.67 16.47 -25.65
CA GLU A 491 -7.90 15.29 -26.00
C GLU A 491 -8.25 14.08 -25.11
N GLY A 492 -8.45 12.93 -25.74
CA GLY A 492 -8.80 11.69 -25.04
C GLY A 492 -10.26 11.57 -24.59
N PHE A 493 -11.14 12.45 -25.10
CA PHE A 493 -12.58 12.30 -24.95
C PHE A 493 -13.19 11.64 -26.19
N ALA A 494 -14.04 10.64 -25.93
CA ALA A 494 -14.96 10.02 -26.88
C ALA A 494 -16.37 10.09 -26.31
N GLU A 495 -17.39 9.79 -27.11
CA GLU A 495 -18.81 9.89 -26.73
C GLU A 495 -19.13 9.24 -25.38
N LYS A 496 -18.60 8.02 -25.14
CA LYS A 496 -18.81 7.28 -23.88
C LYS A 496 -18.23 7.97 -22.65
N LYS A 497 -17.21 8.80 -22.81
CA LYS A 497 -16.55 9.51 -21.70
C LYS A 497 -17.11 10.92 -21.51
N ALA A 498 -17.69 11.50 -22.57
CA ALA A 498 -18.30 12.82 -22.54
C ALA A 498 -19.75 12.81 -22.06
N ALA A 499 -20.44 11.67 -22.20
CA ALA A 499 -21.77 11.41 -21.66
C ALA A 499 -21.73 11.10 -20.15
#